data_d2506ca0423b1f60c010fea72438dc6e
#
_entry.id   d2506ca0423b1f60c010fea72438dc6e
#
_cell.length_a   1.000
_cell.length_b   1.000
_cell.length_c   1.000
_cell.angle_alpha   90.00
_cell.angle_beta   90.00
_cell.angle_gamma   90.00
#
_symmetry.space_group_name_H-M   'P 1'
#
loop_
_entity.id
_entity.type
_entity.pdbx_description
1 polymer ?
#
loop_
_entity_poly.entity_id
_entity_poly.type
_entity_poly.pdbx_seq_one_letter_code
_entity_poly.pdbx_strand_id
1 'polypeptide(L)'
;MEYLTPPVAYLDTNDFDDDGNLINKQLLDSNLPVFIMIQAVFCGHCTRAKPWFQEFAQQNIGKVICCSIQGDSDMKSVKELTSRLNKICPDFVGYPSYVVFNKGQKTRYESGRKTENLQSFLNQLS
;
A
#
# COMPACT_ATOMS: atom_id res chain seq x y z
N MET A 1 6.32 -17.44 7.68
CA MET A 1 5.93 -16.41 6.76
C MET A 1 5.09 -15.34 7.43
N GLU A 2 5.43 -14.09 7.18
CA GLU A 2 4.71 -12.98 7.79
C GLU A 2 3.57 -12.53 6.88
N TYR A 3 2.37 -12.52 7.42
CA TYR A 3 1.22 -11.90 6.75
C TYR A 3 0.88 -10.60 7.45
N LEU A 4 0.51 -9.62 6.67
CA LEU A 4 -0.05 -8.40 7.21
C LEU A 4 -1.49 -8.70 7.67
N THR A 5 -1.85 -8.17 8.81
CA THR A 5 -3.15 -8.43 9.43
C THR A 5 -3.88 -7.10 9.68
N PRO A 6 -5.17 -7.12 10.01
CA PRO A 6 -5.85 -5.87 10.33
C PRO A 6 -5.07 -5.09 11.39
N PRO A 7 -5.02 -3.73 11.29
CA PRO A 7 -5.84 -2.91 10.40
C PRO A 7 -5.35 -2.78 8.95
N VAL A 8 -4.33 -3.54 8.53
CA VAL A 8 -3.91 -3.55 7.13
C VAL A 8 -4.87 -4.42 6.33
N ALA A 9 -5.41 -3.88 5.23
CA ALA A 9 -6.32 -4.61 4.35
C ALA A 9 -5.63 -4.93 3.03
N TYR A 10 -5.86 -6.13 2.50
CA TYR A 10 -5.35 -6.50 1.18
C TYR A 10 -6.30 -6.01 0.10
N LEU A 11 -5.73 -5.45 -0.96
CA LEU A 11 -6.49 -4.94 -2.10
C LEU A 11 -6.44 -5.92 -3.26
N ASP A 12 -7.44 -5.83 -4.13
CA ASP A 12 -7.52 -6.67 -5.32
C ASP A 12 -7.90 -5.83 -6.55
N THR A 13 -8.17 -6.51 -7.65
CA THR A 13 -8.46 -5.88 -8.93
C THR A 13 -9.64 -4.93 -8.87
N ASN A 14 -10.63 -5.23 -8.03
CA ASN A 14 -11.85 -4.43 -7.93
C ASN A 14 -11.64 -3.08 -7.25
N ASP A 15 -10.50 -2.89 -6.60
CA ASP A 15 -10.21 -1.65 -5.88
C ASP A 15 -9.62 -0.57 -6.78
N PHE A 16 -9.26 -0.92 -8.01
CA PHE A 16 -8.61 0.00 -8.96
C PHE A 16 -9.27 -0.03 -10.33
N ASP A 17 -9.22 1.09 -11.04
CA ASP A 17 -9.61 1.11 -12.45
C ASP A 17 -8.43 0.69 -13.34
N ASP A 18 -8.65 0.67 -14.66
CA ASP A 18 -7.62 0.24 -15.62
C ASP A 18 -6.42 1.19 -15.68
N ASP A 19 -6.58 2.41 -15.20
CA ASP A 19 -5.53 3.42 -15.18
C ASP A 19 -4.77 3.45 -13.85
N GLY A 20 -5.09 2.53 -12.94
CA GLY A 20 -4.41 2.45 -11.64
C GLY A 20 -4.92 3.44 -10.62
N ASN A 21 -6.09 4.01 -10.83
CA ASN A 21 -6.72 4.90 -9.87
C ASN A 21 -7.52 4.09 -8.85
N LEU A 22 -7.43 4.51 -7.60
CA LEU A 22 -8.18 3.87 -6.51
C LEU A 22 -9.67 4.20 -6.68
N ILE A 23 -10.51 3.17 -6.74
CA ILE A 23 -11.96 3.34 -6.91
C ILE A 23 -12.78 2.73 -5.78
N ASN A 24 -12.14 2.14 -4.79
CA ASN A 24 -12.83 1.59 -3.62
C ASN A 24 -13.52 2.74 -2.88
N LYS A 25 -14.84 2.72 -2.85
CA LYS A 25 -15.63 3.83 -2.32
C LYS A 25 -15.41 4.03 -0.83
N GLN A 26 -15.28 2.95 -0.06
CA GLN A 26 -15.06 3.06 1.38
C GLN A 26 -13.76 3.79 1.69
N LEU A 27 -12.72 3.50 0.90
CA LEU A 27 -11.43 4.16 1.07
C LEU A 27 -11.50 5.63 0.67
N LEU A 28 -12.15 5.90 -0.45
CA LEU A 28 -12.28 7.28 -0.94
C LEU A 28 -13.12 8.14 0.01
N ASP A 29 -14.19 7.57 0.56
CA ASP A 29 -15.10 8.32 1.43
C ASP A 29 -14.53 8.54 2.84
N SER A 30 -13.44 7.87 3.19
CA SER A 30 -12.83 8.01 4.50
C SER A 30 -12.20 9.38 4.74
N ASN A 31 -11.83 10.08 3.68
CA ASN A 31 -11.08 11.34 3.72
C ASN A 31 -9.70 11.22 4.38
N LEU A 32 -9.21 10.00 4.53
CA LEU A 32 -7.88 9.73 5.09
C LEU A 32 -6.90 9.39 3.97
N PRO A 33 -5.60 9.65 4.18
CA PRO A 33 -4.61 9.14 3.25
C PRO A 33 -4.68 7.61 3.20
N VAL A 34 -4.49 7.03 2.02
CA VAL A 34 -4.41 5.58 1.83
C VAL A 34 -2.97 5.24 1.48
N PHE A 35 -2.29 4.52 2.35
CA PHE A 35 -0.89 4.15 2.21
C PHE A 35 -0.83 2.68 1.82
N ILE A 36 -0.28 2.39 0.65
CA ILE A 36 -0.29 1.04 0.10
C ILE A 36 1.13 0.50 -0.01
N MET A 37 1.36 -0.67 0.60
CA MET A 37 2.61 -1.42 0.46
C MET A 37 2.42 -2.49 -0.60
N ILE A 38 3.16 -2.40 -1.69
CA ILE A 38 3.16 -3.42 -2.74
C ILE A 38 4.31 -4.37 -2.42
N GLN A 39 4.01 -5.64 -2.15
CA GLN A 39 4.98 -6.59 -1.64
C GLN A 39 4.83 -7.95 -2.33
N ALA A 40 5.80 -8.83 -2.10
CA ALA A 40 5.79 -10.19 -2.62
C ALA A 40 6.27 -11.13 -1.54
N VAL A 41 5.75 -12.36 -1.53
CA VAL A 41 6.09 -13.35 -0.51
C VAL A 41 7.55 -13.78 -0.63
N PHE A 42 8.05 -13.90 -1.87
CA PHE A 42 9.43 -14.36 -2.09
C PHE A 42 10.50 -13.32 -1.76
N CYS A 43 10.11 -12.11 -1.44
CA CYS A 43 11.03 -10.98 -1.30
C CYS A 43 11.50 -10.83 0.15
N GLY A 44 12.81 -10.99 0.38
CA GLY A 44 13.39 -10.86 1.71
C GLY A 44 13.28 -9.45 2.29
N HIS A 45 13.40 -8.42 1.46
CA HIS A 45 13.22 -7.04 1.91
C HIS A 45 11.79 -6.77 2.35
N CYS A 46 10.82 -7.39 1.66
CA CYS A 46 9.42 -7.29 2.05
C CYS A 46 9.17 -7.94 3.40
N THR A 47 9.76 -9.12 3.63
CA THR A 47 9.61 -9.83 4.89
C THR A 47 10.10 -8.98 6.05
N ARG A 48 11.21 -8.27 5.87
CA ARG A 48 11.74 -7.37 6.91
C ARG A 48 10.88 -6.11 7.09
N ALA A 49 10.30 -5.62 6.00
CA ALA A 49 9.54 -4.36 6.04
C ALA A 49 8.12 -4.52 6.55
N LYS A 50 7.53 -5.71 6.44
CA LYS A 50 6.14 -5.93 6.87
C LYS A 50 5.89 -5.61 8.33
N PRO A 51 6.72 -6.03 9.31
CA PRO A 51 6.50 -5.66 10.70
C PRO A 51 6.49 -4.15 10.93
N TRP A 52 7.34 -3.42 10.23
CA TRP A 52 7.38 -1.96 10.34
C TRP A 52 6.09 -1.33 9.82
N PHE A 53 5.60 -1.82 8.68
CA PHE A 53 4.36 -1.31 8.10
C PHE A 53 3.16 -1.66 8.99
N GLN A 54 3.14 -2.89 9.52
CA GLN A 54 2.10 -3.34 10.44
C GLN A 54 2.04 -2.48 11.69
N GLU A 55 3.19 -2.19 12.29
CA GLU A 55 3.26 -1.33 13.47
C GLU A 55 2.78 0.08 13.15
N PHE A 56 3.21 0.62 12.02
CA PHE A 56 2.77 1.93 11.57
C PHE A 56 1.24 2.00 11.46
N ALA A 57 0.64 0.97 10.86
CA ALA A 57 -0.81 0.90 10.70
C ALA A 57 -1.51 0.86 12.06
N GLN A 58 -0.99 0.06 12.99
CA GLN A 58 -1.60 -0.10 14.32
C GLN A 58 -1.52 1.19 15.15
N GLN A 59 -0.45 1.94 14.98
CA GLN A 59 -0.25 3.18 15.72
C GLN A 59 -1.04 4.37 15.18
N ASN A 60 -1.61 4.24 13.98
CA ASN A 60 -2.24 5.36 13.29
C ASN A 60 -3.68 5.08 12.85
N ILE A 61 -4.39 4.22 13.58
CA ILE A 61 -5.80 3.95 13.31
C ILE A 61 -6.57 5.25 13.42
N GLY A 62 -7.38 5.55 12.39
CA GLY A 62 -8.14 6.79 12.34
C GLY A 62 -7.39 7.97 11.72
N LYS A 63 -6.10 7.80 11.42
CA LYS A 63 -5.28 8.85 10.79
C LYS A 63 -4.83 8.50 9.39
N VAL A 64 -4.70 7.21 9.10
CA VAL A 64 -4.31 6.71 7.79
C VAL A 64 -4.95 5.34 7.60
N ILE A 65 -5.23 4.99 6.35
CA ILE A 65 -5.67 3.64 6.02
C ILE A 65 -4.49 2.96 5.35
N CYS A 66 -4.04 1.84 5.92
CA CYS A 66 -2.94 1.06 5.37
C CYS A 66 -3.48 -0.16 4.65
N CYS A 67 -2.98 -0.37 3.44
CA CYS A 67 -3.40 -1.47 2.58
C CYS A 67 -2.17 -2.12 1.96
N SER A 68 -2.36 -3.32 1.43
CA SER A 68 -1.27 -4.03 0.75
C SER A 68 -1.77 -4.70 -0.52
N ILE A 69 -0.90 -4.74 -1.51
CA ILE A 69 -1.08 -5.53 -2.72
C ILE A 69 0.02 -6.58 -2.73
N GLN A 70 -0.37 -7.86 -2.83
CA GLN A 70 0.60 -8.95 -2.95
C GLN A 70 0.84 -9.21 -4.44
N GLY A 71 1.96 -8.73 -4.97
CA GLY A 71 2.25 -8.77 -6.40
C GLY A 71 2.45 -10.17 -6.98
N ASP A 72 2.80 -11.16 -6.14
CA ASP A 72 2.99 -12.54 -6.55
C ASP A 72 1.82 -13.45 -6.15
N SER A 73 0.65 -12.89 -5.92
CA SER A 73 -0.53 -13.67 -5.52
C SER A 73 -1.04 -14.54 -6.68
N ASP A 74 -1.43 -15.77 -6.35
CA ASP A 74 -2.08 -16.68 -7.30
C ASP A 74 -3.59 -16.47 -7.38
N MET A 75 -4.14 -15.64 -6.51
CA MET A 75 -5.58 -15.36 -6.52
C MET A 75 -5.94 -14.59 -7.78
N LYS A 76 -6.95 -15.08 -8.50
CA LYS A 76 -7.35 -14.47 -9.78
C LYS A 76 -7.68 -12.99 -9.61
N SER A 77 -8.38 -12.64 -8.53
CA SER A 77 -8.79 -11.26 -8.28
C SER A 77 -7.61 -10.31 -8.02
N VAL A 78 -6.44 -10.84 -7.65
CA VAL A 78 -5.24 -10.04 -7.41
C VAL A 78 -4.27 -10.12 -8.58
N LYS A 79 -4.21 -11.29 -9.24
CA LYS A 79 -3.25 -11.55 -10.30
C LYS A 79 -3.32 -10.53 -11.43
N GLU A 80 -4.52 -10.06 -11.75
CA GLU A 80 -4.70 -9.06 -12.79
C GLU A 80 -4.08 -7.71 -12.45
N LEU A 81 -3.86 -7.43 -11.17
CA LEU A 81 -3.19 -6.18 -10.77
C LEU A 81 -1.72 -6.16 -11.18
N THR A 82 -1.10 -7.31 -11.37
CA THR A 82 0.32 -7.38 -11.73
C THR A 82 0.62 -6.56 -12.98
N SER A 83 -0.29 -6.57 -13.95
CA SER A 83 -0.12 -5.80 -15.18
C SER A 83 -0.37 -4.31 -15.00
N ARG A 84 -0.90 -3.90 -13.86
CA ARG A 84 -1.24 -2.49 -13.57
C ARG A 84 -0.35 -1.86 -12.51
N LEU A 85 0.62 -2.60 -11.96
CA LEU A 85 1.42 -2.08 -10.84
C LEU A 85 2.13 -0.78 -11.17
N ASN A 86 2.64 -0.65 -12.40
CA ASN A 86 3.31 0.58 -12.81
C ASN A 86 2.35 1.75 -13.02
N LYS A 87 1.05 1.48 -13.14
CA LYS A 87 0.03 2.52 -13.21
C LYS A 87 -0.44 2.91 -11.80
N ILE A 88 -0.49 1.94 -10.90
CA ILE A 88 -0.87 2.18 -9.51
C ILE A 88 0.24 2.93 -8.78
N CYS A 89 1.49 2.49 -8.97
CA CYS A 89 2.65 3.10 -8.33
C CYS A 89 3.57 3.66 -9.41
N PRO A 90 3.66 4.99 -9.54
CA PRO A 90 4.54 5.60 -10.55
C PRO A 90 5.97 5.10 -10.40
N ASP A 91 6.59 4.78 -11.53
CA ASP A 91 7.98 4.29 -11.58
C ASP A 91 8.20 3.00 -10.79
N PHE A 92 7.17 2.14 -10.73
CA PHE A 92 7.29 0.86 -10.07
C PHE A 92 8.43 0.03 -10.69
N VAL A 93 9.39 -0.39 -9.85
CA VAL A 93 10.56 -1.15 -10.31
C VAL A 93 10.77 -2.45 -9.53
N GLY A 94 10.00 -2.72 -8.50
CA GLY A 94 10.14 -3.96 -7.72
C GLY A 94 9.54 -3.85 -6.33
N TYR A 95 9.87 -4.84 -5.48
CA TYR A 95 9.28 -4.98 -4.16
C TYR A 95 10.29 -4.73 -3.06
N PRO A 96 9.89 -4.15 -1.94
CA PRO A 96 8.59 -3.51 -1.74
C PRO A 96 8.56 -2.13 -2.37
N SER A 97 7.39 -1.72 -2.84
CA SER A 97 7.15 -0.36 -3.29
C SER A 97 5.96 0.21 -2.53
N TYR A 98 5.94 1.52 -2.34
CA TYR A 98 4.88 2.17 -1.57
C TYR A 98 4.28 3.30 -2.39
N VAL A 99 2.96 3.43 -2.32
CA VAL A 99 2.25 4.54 -2.95
C VAL A 99 1.22 5.08 -1.98
N VAL A 100 1.06 6.39 -1.99
CA VAL A 100 0.10 7.08 -1.11
C VAL A 100 -0.92 7.79 -1.97
N PHE A 101 -2.20 7.52 -1.70
CA PHE A 101 -3.30 8.25 -2.32
C PHE A 101 -3.84 9.23 -1.27
N ASN A 102 -3.76 10.51 -1.57
CA ASN A 102 -4.21 11.54 -0.63
C ASN A 102 -4.85 12.70 -1.40
N LYS A 103 -6.10 12.99 -1.08
CA LYS A 103 -6.82 14.13 -1.67
C LYS A 103 -6.79 14.12 -3.20
N GLY A 104 -7.01 12.95 -3.77
CA GLY A 104 -7.05 12.79 -5.23
C GLY A 104 -5.68 12.73 -5.89
N GLN A 105 -4.60 12.78 -5.13
CA GLN A 105 -3.26 12.71 -5.67
C GLN A 105 -2.57 11.41 -5.29
N LYS A 106 -1.73 10.92 -6.19
CA LYS A 106 -1.01 9.68 -6.05
C LYS A 106 0.48 10.00 -6.00
N THR A 107 1.16 9.57 -4.94
CA THR A 107 2.57 9.86 -4.71
C THR A 107 3.31 8.59 -4.38
N ARG A 108 4.40 8.31 -5.10
CA ARG A 108 5.28 7.21 -4.74
C ARG A 108 6.08 7.62 -3.50
N TYR A 109 6.12 6.72 -2.50
CA TYR A 109 6.86 6.95 -1.27
C TYR A 109 8.20 6.20 -1.33
N GLU A 110 9.30 6.91 -1.08
CA GLU A 110 10.65 6.32 -1.17
C GLU A 110 11.54 6.66 0.02
N SER A 111 11.01 7.24 1.09
CA SER A 111 11.84 7.83 2.15
C SER A 111 12.38 6.85 3.18
N GLY A 112 12.00 5.61 3.14
CA GLY A 112 12.48 4.60 4.08
C GLY A 112 11.36 3.72 4.56
N ARG A 113 11.71 2.54 5.07
CA ARG A 113 10.73 1.48 5.35
C ARG A 113 10.42 1.29 6.83
N LYS A 114 11.22 1.89 7.71
CA LYS A 114 11.01 1.74 9.15
C LYS A 114 9.78 2.51 9.61
N THR A 115 9.19 2.04 10.69
CA THR A 115 7.98 2.67 11.26
C THR A 115 8.18 4.17 11.44
N GLU A 116 9.32 4.60 11.94
CA GLU A 116 9.60 6.02 12.16
C GLU A 116 9.66 6.84 10.87
N ASN A 117 10.14 6.23 9.78
CA ASN A 117 10.18 6.91 8.47
C ASN A 117 8.76 7.11 7.93
N LEU A 118 7.94 6.08 8.05
CA LEU A 118 6.55 6.13 7.61
C LEU A 118 5.77 7.17 8.42
N GLN A 119 6.02 7.19 9.73
CA GLN A 119 5.36 8.14 10.62
C GLN A 119 5.72 9.58 10.29
N SER A 120 7.01 9.84 10.01
CA SER A 120 7.46 11.19 9.64
C SER A 120 6.77 11.67 8.37
N PHE A 121 6.62 10.79 7.39
CA PHE A 121 5.93 11.13 6.16
C PHE A 121 4.46 11.47 6.42
N LEU A 122 3.78 10.63 7.21
CA LEU A 122 2.38 10.87 7.55
C LEU A 122 2.20 12.21 8.26
N ASN A 123 3.11 12.53 9.16
CA ASN A 123 3.04 13.80 9.91
C ASN A 123 3.18 15.02 9.03
N GLN A 124 3.78 14.88 7.85
CA GLN A 124 3.96 15.98 6.91
C GLN A 124 2.76 16.16 5.97
N LEU A 125 1.87 15.18 5.90
CA LEU A 125 0.66 15.31 5.11
C LEU A 125 -0.32 16.23 5.80
N SER A 126 -0.94 17.09 5.04
CA SER A 126 -1.90 18.06 5.59
C SER A 126 -3.33 17.75 5.16
#